data_a7a7b10a5a9763e4e09fba1955b20ea3
#
_entry.id   a7a7b10a5a9763e4e09fba1955b20ea3
#
_cell.length_a   1.000
_cell.length_b   1.000
_cell.length_c   1.000
_cell.angle_alpha   90.00
_cell.angle_beta   90.00
_cell.angle_gamma   90.00
#
_symmetry.space_group_name_H-M   'P 1'
#
loop_
_entity.id
_entity.type
_entity.pdbx_description
1 polymer ?
#
loop_
_entity_poly.entity_id
_entity_poly.type
_entity_poly.pdbx_seq_one_letter_code
_entity_poly.pdbx_strand_id
1 'polypeptide(L)'
;MMRLYLSFVALVLLLASCGNQNGDSGKKIFRYNQTGGLNSLDPAQARNRAAIWATTQIFNGLLELDENMHPTQSIAEAYRWDSTETIYTFTIRKGVHFHDDPCFPNGIGREVTAEDFVYSFKRILSAKTRSTGAWIFRDKVHPNPDSAFVALDRYTLQIRLQRRFHPFLSILTMPYAFVVPREAVEKYGDDFRSHPVGTGPFKFREWKEGERLVLDKNPHYWKKDADGKQLPFLDGVEVRFINDPNTAYKEFTAGKLDFIVGLSENAKEMIANGKIKEEFKKKYNIDKVPYMNTEYIGFQLDPAAYKGDTTHPFLKKKFRQAISYAINRDEIVNIIRNGLGVSGISGVTPAALPSFDSVVVKG
;
A
#
# COMPACT_ATOMS: atom_id res chain seq x y z
N MET A 1 -7.68 27.84 -59.16
CA MET A 1 -7.37 28.51 -57.88
C MET A 1 -8.24 28.03 -56.71
N MET A 2 -9.55 27.85 -56.86
CA MET A 2 -10.46 27.43 -55.76
C MET A 2 -10.16 26.01 -55.17
N ARG A 3 -9.68 25.05 -55.98
CA ARG A 3 -9.32 23.70 -55.51
C ARG A 3 -8.01 23.67 -54.67
N LEU A 4 -7.07 24.58 -54.92
CA LEU A 4 -5.83 24.69 -54.12
C LEU A 4 -6.09 25.28 -52.74
N TYR A 5 -7.03 26.24 -52.64
CA TYR A 5 -7.45 26.82 -51.34
C TYR A 5 -8.17 25.85 -50.45
N LEU A 6 -9.05 24.98 -51.00
CA LEU A 6 -9.73 23.94 -50.24
C LEU A 6 -8.75 22.91 -49.69
N SER A 7 -7.71 22.53 -50.47
CA SER A 7 -6.69 21.57 -50.03
C SER A 7 -5.80 22.14 -48.91
N PHE A 8 -5.51 23.45 -48.98
CA PHE A 8 -4.70 24.11 -47.92
C PHE A 8 -5.48 24.31 -46.61
N VAL A 9 -6.77 24.63 -46.69
CA VAL A 9 -7.66 24.74 -45.51
C VAL A 9 -7.86 23.35 -44.84
N ALA A 10 -8.01 22.30 -45.64
CA ALA A 10 -8.12 20.93 -45.11
C ALA A 10 -6.81 20.46 -44.41
N LEU A 11 -5.63 20.84 -44.90
CA LEU A 11 -4.34 20.55 -44.34
C LEU A 11 -4.11 21.33 -43.03
N VAL A 12 -4.54 22.54 -42.92
CA VAL A 12 -4.46 23.38 -41.70
C VAL A 12 -5.42 22.85 -40.61
N LEU A 13 -6.60 22.37 -40.98
CA LEU A 13 -7.54 21.73 -40.03
C LEU A 13 -7.04 20.38 -39.48
N LEU A 14 -6.27 19.61 -40.26
CA LEU A 14 -5.63 18.39 -39.81
C LEU A 14 -4.47 18.64 -38.86
N LEU A 15 -3.77 19.76 -38.97
CA LEU A 15 -2.70 20.16 -38.03
C LEU A 15 -3.24 20.74 -36.71
N ALA A 16 -4.47 21.25 -36.68
CA ALA A 16 -5.12 21.74 -35.47
C ALA A 16 -5.73 20.63 -34.61
N SER A 17 -5.84 19.39 -35.11
CA SER A 17 -6.41 18.25 -34.38
C SER A 17 -5.41 17.51 -33.44
N CYS A 18 -4.13 17.89 -33.42
CA CYS A 18 -3.11 17.29 -32.52
C CYS A 18 -2.91 18.09 -31.22
N GLY A 19 -3.83 18.92 -30.81
CA GLY A 19 -3.69 19.80 -29.64
C GLY A 19 -4.76 19.61 -28.59
N ASN A 20 -4.89 18.42 -28.00
CA ASN A 20 -5.56 18.35 -26.71
C ASN A 20 -5.23 17.05 -25.90
N GLN A 21 -3.97 16.86 -25.55
CA GLN A 21 -3.54 15.87 -24.56
C GLN A 21 -2.74 16.49 -23.40
N ASN A 22 -2.93 17.77 -23.09
CA ASN A 22 -2.20 18.41 -21.99
C ASN A 22 -3.13 19.11 -20.99
N GLY A 23 -4.06 18.37 -20.39
CA GLY A 23 -4.74 18.83 -19.17
C GLY A 23 -3.81 18.95 -17.94
N ASP A 24 -2.57 18.44 -18.02
CA ASP A 24 -1.61 18.38 -16.93
C ASP A 24 -0.33 19.21 -17.16
N SER A 25 -0.26 20.05 -18.21
CA SER A 25 0.90 20.94 -18.42
C SER A 25 0.98 21.98 -17.30
N GLY A 26 2.07 21.92 -16.50
CA GLY A 26 2.27 22.79 -15.32
C GLY A 26 1.92 22.15 -13.98
N LYS A 27 1.26 21.01 -13.94
CA LYS A 27 0.99 20.27 -12.71
C LYS A 27 2.17 19.42 -12.27
N LYS A 28 2.38 19.34 -10.95
CA LYS A 28 3.38 18.48 -10.31
C LYS A 28 2.79 17.09 -10.06
N ILE A 29 2.83 16.23 -11.09
CA ILE A 29 2.35 14.85 -11.00
C ILE A 29 3.52 13.93 -10.72
N PHE A 30 3.41 13.09 -9.68
CA PHE A 30 4.39 12.04 -9.39
C PHE A 30 3.98 10.74 -10.10
N ARG A 31 4.84 10.26 -10.99
CA ARG A 31 4.61 9.08 -11.83
C ARG A 31 5.50 7.93 -11.40
N TYR A 32 4.90 6.81 -11.04
CA TYR A 32 5.70 5.63 -10.68
C TYR A 32 5.12 4.34 -11.25
N ASN A 33 5.99 3.32 -11.37
CA ASN A 33 5.60 2.00 -11.82
C ASN A 33 5.33 1.06 -10.63
N GLN A 34 4.23 0.31 -10.71
CA GLN A 34 3.89 -0.75 -9.78
C GLN A 34 3.66 -2.06 -10.57
N THR A 35 4.55 -3.04 -10.39
CA THR A 35 4.36 -4.38 -10.96
C THR A 35 3.25 -5.14 -10.23
N GLY A 36 2.62 -6.08 -10.92
CA GLY A 36 1.65 -7.02 -10.32
C GLY A 36 0.19 -6.55 -10.31
N GLY A 37 -0.10 -5.38 -10.88
CA GLY A 37 -1.47 -4.87 -11.02
C GLY A 37 -2.20 -4.58 -9.71
N LEU A 38 -3.40 -4.07 -9.85
CA LEU A 38 -4.29 -3.71 -8.76
C LEU A 38 -5.64 -4.37 -8.99
N ASN A 39 -6.18 -5.03 -7.98
CA ASN A 39 -7.46 -5.73 -8.07
C ASN A 39 -8.59 -5.00 -7.32
N SER A 40 -8.24 -4.17 -6.36
CA SER A 40 -9.19 -3.43 -5.53
C SER A 40 -8.53 -2.23 -4.88
N LEU A 41 -9.28 -1.13 -4.80
CA LEU A 41 -8.97 0.06 -4.01
C LEU A 41 -9.76 0.08 -2.67
N ASP A 42 -10.57 -0.95 -2.40
CA ASP A 42 -11.19 -1.13 -1.08
C ASP A 42 -10.12 -1.51 -0.05
N PRO A 43 -9.90 -0.71 1.01
CA PRO A 43 -8.90 -1.01 2.03
C PRO A 43 -9.16 -2.34 2.74
N ALA A 44 -10.40 -2.82 2.81
CA ALA A 44 -10.72 -4.14 3.35
C ALA A 44 -10.11 -5.32 2.56
N GLN A 45 -9.60 -5.07 1.34
CA GLN A 45 -8.98 -6.04 0.44
C GLN A 45 -7.49 -5.74 0.17
N ALA A 46 -6.86 -4.82 0.89
CA ALA A 46 -5.51 -4.33 0.64
C ALA A 46 -4.42 -5.31 1.12
N ARG A 47 -4.35 -6.50 0.51
CA ARG A 47 -3.44 -7.60 0.93
C ARG A 47 -2.07 -7.63 0.25
N ASN A 48 -1.86 -6.88 -0.82
CA ASN A 48 -0.60 -6.85 -1.56
C ASN A 48 -0.04 -5.42 -1.64
N ARG A 49 1.24 -5.30 -1.98
CA ARG A 49 1.94 -4.03 -2.02
C ARG A 49 1.25 -2.99 -2.91
N ALA A 50 0.74 -3.38 -4.07
CA ALA A 50 0.07 -2.46 -4.99
C ALA A 50 -1.18 -1.84 -4.36
N ALA A 51 -2.03 -2.68 -3.75
CA ALA A 51 -3.22 -2.24 -3.05
C ALA A 51 -2.90 -1.41 -1.79
N ILE A 52 -1.89 -1.83 -1.00
CA ILE A 52 -1.44 -1.08 0.18
C ILE A 52 -0.98 0.32 -0.23
N TRP A 53 -0.10 0.45 -1.22
CA TRP A 53 0.41 1.75 -1.65
C TRP A 53 -0.68 2.65 -2.25
N ALA A 54 -1.60 2.10 -3.03
CA ALA A 54 -2.71 2.86 -3.58
C ALA A 54 -3.68 3.33 -2.49
N THR A 55 -4.07 2.45 -1.57
CA THR A 55 -5.02 2.79 -0.50
C THR A 55 -4.45 3.78 0.51
N THR A 56 -3.15 3.74 0.82
CA THR A 56 -2.50 4.74 1.70
C THR A 56 -2.48 6.16 1.11
N GLN A 57 -2.63 6.32 -0.21
CA GLN A 57 -2.78 7.64 -0.81
C GLN A 57 -4.21 8.19 -0.68
N ILE A 58 -5.20 7.30 -0.60
CA ILE A 58 -6.63 7.66 -0.67
C ILE A 58 -7.27 7.73 0.72
N PHE A 59 -6.80 6.91 1.67
CA PHE A 59 -7.42 6.73 2.98
C PHE A 59 -6.45 7.04 4.12
N ASN A 60 -7.00 7.26 5.31
CA ASN A 60 -6.25 7.29 6.56
C ASN A 60 -6.89 6.36 7.60
N GLY A 61 -6.11 5.96 8.61
CA GLY A 61 -6.54 5.23 9.79
C GLY A 61 -6.54 6.09 11.04
N LEU A 62 -6.79 5.47 12.20
CA LEU A 62 -6.57 6.10 13.49
C LEU A 62 -5.11 6.48 13.69
N LEU A 63 -4.22 5.56 13.31
CA LEU A 63 -2.77 5.67 13.44
C LEU A 63 -2.12 5.47 12.08
N GLU A 64 -0.87 5.93 11.96
CA GLU A 64 0.02 5.68 10.81
C GLU A 64 1.40 5.28 11.33
N LEU A 65 2.31 4.84 10.45
CA LEU A 65 3.69 4.56 10.81
C LEU A 65 4.56 5.79 10.56
N ASP A 66 5.45 6.10 11.49
CA ASP A 66 6.52 7.07 11.27
C ASP A 66 7.68 6.46 10.43
N GLU A 67 8.71 7.26 10.18
CA GLU A 67 9.89 6.84 9.41
C GLU A 67 10.67 5.67 10.07
N ASN A 68 10.49 5.47 11.37
CA ASN A 68 11.11 4.41 12.15
C ASN A 68 10.19 3.21 12.34
N MET A 69 9.06 3.15 11.64
CA MET A 69 8.05 2.09 11.73
C MET A 69 7.35 2.02 13.09
N HIS A 70 7.29 3.14 13.84
CA HIS A 70 6.52 3.21 15.07
C HIS A 70 5.11 3.76 14.80
N PRO A 71 4.07 3.21 15.45
CA PRO A 71 2.73 3.76 15.39
C PRO A 71 2.69 5.20 15.94
N THR A 72 2.17 6.11 15.14
CA THR A 72 1.96 7.52 15.51
C THR A 72 0.53 7.97 15.16
N GLN A 73 0.13 9.13 15.68
CA GLN A 73 -1.21 9.66 15.49
C GLN A 73 -1.47 10.05 14.03
N SER A 74 -2.67 9.67 13.54
CA SER A 74 -3.21 10.10 12.26
C SER A 74 -4.56 10.78 12.47
N ILE A 75 -5.70 10.16 12.15
CA ILE A 75 -7.02 10.74 12.45
C ILE A 75 -7.29 10.75 13.96
N ALA A 76 -6.75 9.80 14.73
CA ALA A 76 -6.74 9.94 16.17
C ALA A 76 -5.69 10.97 16.60
N GLU A 77 -6.10 12.07 17.21
CA GLU A 77 -5.18 13.09 17.76
C GLU A 77 -4.62 12.71 19.13
N ALA A 78 -5.28 11.80 19.85
CA ALA A 78 -4.83 11.24 21.11
C ALA A 78 -5.42 9.84 21.32
N TYR A 79 -4.74 9.04 22.13
CA TYR A 79 -5.29 7.78 22.61
C TYR A 79 -4.76 7.44 24.00
N ARG A 80 -5.53 6.63 24.72
CA ARG A 80 -5.16 6.07 26.04
C ARG A 80 -5.74 4.67 26.17
N TRP A 81 -5.22 3.91 27.10
CA TRP A 81 -5.74 2.59 27.48
C TRP A 81 -5.89 2.47 28.99
N ASP A 82 -6.69 1.54 29.44
CA ASP A 82 -6.90 1.23 30.85
C ASP A 82 -5.72 0.44 31.46
N SER A 83 -5.74 0.22 32.77
CA SER A 83 -4.68 -0.50 33.48
C SER A 83 -4.50 -1.97 33.04
N THR A 84 -5.53 -2.56 32.42
CA THR A 84 -5.49 -3.93 31.88
C THR A 84 -4.97 -4.00 30.44
N GLU A 85 -4.82 -2.86 29.78
CA GLU A 85 -4.49 -2.73 28.34
C GLU A 85 -5.47 -3.50 27.43
N THR A 86 -6.74 -3.55 27.85
CA THR A 86 -7.82 -4.17 27.07
C THR A 86 -8.85 -3.19 26.56
N ILE A 87 -8.89 -1.97 27.10
CA ILE A 87 -9.80 -0.91 26.65
C ILE A 87 -8.99 0.27 26.13
N TYR A 88 -9.05 0.50 24.83
CA TYR A 88 -8.39 1.63 24.17
C TYR A 88 -9.42 2.69 23.84
N THR A 89 -9.13 3.94 24.19
CA THR A 89 -9.99 5.10 23.89
C THR A 89 -9.21 6.07 23.02
N PHE A 90 -9.77 6.40 21.85
CA PHE A 90 -9.20 7.30 20.85
C PHE A 90 -10.02 8.57 20.76
N THR A 91 -9.35 9.73 20.72
CA THR A 91 -9.96 11.02 20.39
C THR A 91 -9.80 11.28 18.90
N ILE A 92 -10.90 11.40 18.18
CA ILE A 92 -10.94 11.64 16.74
C ILE A 92 -10.71 13.14 16.48
N ARG A 93 -9.80 13.45 15.59
CA ARG A 93 -9.49 14.82 15.15
C ARG A 93 -10.69 15.45 14.48
N LYS A 94 -11.05 16.66 14.88
CA LYS A 94 -12.08 17.46 14.25
C LYS A 94 -11.61 18.05 12.93
N GLY A 95 -12.54 18.32 12.00
CA GLY A 95 -12.24 18.93 10.71
C GLY A 95 -11.63 17.99 9.68
N VAL A 96 -11.56 16.69 9.95
CA VAL A 96 -11.20 15.67 8.96
C VAL A 96 -12.44 15.33 8.14
N HIS A 97 -12.39 15.53 6.81
CA HIS A 97 -13.50 15.27 5.90
C HIS A 97 -13.18 14.12 4.93
N PHE A 98 -14.19 13.40 4.54
CA PHE A 98 -14.11 12.53 3.39
C PHE A 98 -13.94 13.34 2.10
N HIS A 99 -13.42 12.71 1.06
CA HIS A 99 -13.35 13.31 -0.27
C HIS A 99 -14.75 13.64 -0.77
N ASP A 100 -14.85 14.74 -1.53
CA ASP A 100 -16.07 15.07 -2.23
C ASP A 100 -16.42 13.97 -3.23
N ASP A 101 -17.66 13.47 -3.15
CA ASP A 101 -18.16 12.38 -3.98
C ASP A 101 -19.68 12.44 -4.06
N PRO A 102 -20.28 12.04 -5.20
CA PRO A 102 -21.75 11.98 -5.35
C PRO A 102 -22.48 11.06 -4.36
N CYS A 103 -21.78 10.27 -3.53
CA CYS A 103 -22.42 9.50 -2.46
C CYS A 103 -22.92 10.37 -1.31
N PHE A 104 -22.40 11.58 -1.18
CA PHE A 104 -22.82 12.54 -0.15
C PHE A 104 -23.89 13.52 -0.66
N PRO A 105 -24.69 14.11 0.22
CA PRO A 105 -25.57 15.20 -0.14
C PRO A 105 -24.80 16.36 -0.80
N ASN A 106 -25.29 16.85 -1.93
CA ASN A 106 -24.65 17.90 -2.73
C ASN A 106 -23.21 17.57 -3.21
N GLY A 107 -22.81 16.30 -3.13
CA GLY A 107 -21.48 15.86 -3.53
C GLY A 107 -20.34 16.28 -2.59
N ILE A 108 -20.62 16.85 -1.44
CA ILE A 108 -19.62 17.39 -0.50
C ILE A 108 -19.34 16.37 0.60
N GLY A 109 -18.06 15.99 0.75
CA GLY A 109 -17.61 15.07 1.78
C GLY A 109 -17.86 15.59 3.20
N ARG A 110 -18.58 14.82 4.01
CA ARG A 110 -18.82 15.19 5.39
C ARG A 110 -17.65 14.90 6.31
N GLU A 111 -17.71 15.51 7.50
CA GLU A 111 -16.73 15.28 8.56
C GLU A 111 -16.77 13.82 9.07
N VAL A 112 -15.57 13.27 9.32
CA VAL A 112 -15.38 11.96 9.94
C VAL A 112 -15.74 11.98 11.42
N THR A 113 -16.38 10.93 11.88
CA THR A 113 -16.79 10.76 13.28
C THR A 113 -16.34 9.39 13.82
N ALA A 114 -16.47 9.18 15.11
CA ALA A 114 -16.21 7.89 15.75
C ALA A 114 -17.08 6.76 15.18
N GLU A 115 -18.32 7.07 14.78
CA GLU A 115 -19.22 6.09 14.16
C GLU A 115 -18.71 5.57 12.81
N ASP A 116 -17.95 6.36 12.07
CA ASP A 116 -17.37 5.90 10.81
C ASP A 116 -16.30 4.81 11.02
N PHE A 117 -15.52 4.92 12.10
CA PHE A 117 -14.59 3.87 12.52
C PHE A 117 -15.33 2.63 13.02
N VAL A 118 -16.39 2.81 13.82
CA VAL A 118 -17.24 1.68 14.25
C VAL A 118 -17.79 0.93 13.04
N TYR A 119 -18.34 1.66 12.07
CA TYR A 119 -18.81 1.07 10.82
C TYR A 119 -17.71 0.32 10.06
N SER A 120 -16.57 0.97 9.85
CA SER A 120 -15.44 0.42 9.09
C SER A 120 -14.91 -0.87 9.72
N PHE A 121 -14.76 -0.91 11.04
CA PHE A 121 -14.23 -2.07 11.75
C PHE A 121 -15.23 -3.24 11.80
N LYS A 122 -16.51 -2.96 12.01
CA LYS A 122 -17.57 -3.97 11.91
C LYS A 122 -17.67 -4.55 10.48
N ARG A 123 -17.52 -3.68 9.47
CA ARG A 123 -17.51 -4.08 8.06
C ARG A 123 -16.43 -5.13 7.75
N ILE A 124 -15.21 -4.97 8.31
CA ILE A 124 -14.11 -5.93 8.10
C ILE A 124 -14.45 -7.32 8.66
N LEU A 125 -15.15 -7.36 9.79
CA LEU A 125 -15.56 -8.61 10.44
C LEU A 125 -16.81 -9.25 9.77
N SER A 126 -17.52 -8.48 8.97
CA SER A 126 -18.74 -8.95 8.29
C SER A 126 -18.45 -10.01 7.22
N ALA A 127 -19.20 -11.11 7.26
CA ALA A 127 -19.13 -12.16 6.24
C ALA A 127 -19.45 -11.64 4.83
N LYS A 128 -20.29 -10.59 4.71
CA LYS A 128 -20.62 -9.94 3.44
C LYS A 128 -19.40 -9.32 2.77
N THR A 129 -18.52 -8.68 3.54
CA THR A 129 -17.31 -8.00 3.02
C THR A 129 -16.25 -9.00 2.56
N ARG A 130 -16.24 -10.21 3.12
CA ARG A 130 -15.17 -11.22 2.85
C ARG A 130 -13.77 -10.61 2.88
N SER A 131 -13.53 -9.74 3.88
CA SER A 131 -12.26 -9.03 4.01
C SER A 131 -11.09 -9.99 4.22
N THR A 132 -10.03 -9.78 3.45
CA THR A 132 -8.75 -10.47 3.68
C THR A 132 -8.05 -9.99 4.95
N GLY A 133 -8.50 -8.86 5.52
CA GLY A 133 -7.98 -8.24 6.74
C GLY A 133 -8.75 -8.57 8.02
N ALA A 134 -9.78 -9.43 7.98
CA ALA A 134 -10.58 -9.76 9.18
C ALA A 134 -9.73 -10.27 10.36
N TRP A 135 -8.58 -10.87 10.10
CA TRP A 135 -7.64 -11.38 11.09
C TRP A 135 -7.06 -10.29 12.01
N ILE A 136 -7.07 -9.00 11.61
CA ILE A 136 -6.56 -7.92 12.47
C ILE A 136 -7.40 -7.75 13.73
N PHE A 137 -8.69 -8.09 13.67
CA PHE A 137 -9.64 -7.97 14.78
C PHE A 137 -10.17 -9.33 15.27
N ARG A 138 -10.27 -10.33 14.36
CA ARG A 138 -10.76 -11.67 14.73
C ARG A 138 -9.93 -12.24 15.87
N ASP A 139 -10.59 -12.81 16.89
CA ASP A 139 -9.98 -13.40 18.09
C ASP A 139 -9.13 -12.44 18.94
N LYS A 140 -9.19 -11.15 18.69
CA LYS A 140 -8.47 -10.11 19.42
C LYS A 140 -9.42 -9.15 20.13
N VAL A 141 -10.46 -8.70 19.45
CA VAL A 141 -11.46 -7.79 20.03
C VAL A 141 -12.59 -8.57 20.70
N HIS A 142 -13.41 -7.90 21.50
CA HIS A 142 -14.58 -8.50 22.12
C HIS A 142 -15.44 -9.28 21.11
N PRO A 143 -15.95 -10.49 21.44
CA PRO A 143 -16.65 -11.36 20.48
C PRO A 143 -17.89 -10.73 19.85
N ASN A 144 -18.62 -9.90 20.62
CA ASN A 144 -19.71 -9.10 20.08
C ASN A 144 -19.13 -7.79 19.49
N PRO A 145 -19.24 -7.56 18.16
CA PRO A 145 -18.71 -6.35 17.52
C PRO A 145 -19.35 -5.05 18.03
N ASP A 146 -20.59 -5.09 18.53
CA ASP A 146 -21.27 -3.91 19.12
C ASP A 146 -20.67 -3.52 20.47
N SER A 147 -20.07 -4.47 21.17
CA SER A 147 -19.33 -4.22 22.40
C SER A 147 -17.84 -3.98 22.16
N ALA A 148 -17.32 -4.48 21.02
CA ALA A 148 -15.92 -4.33 20.64
C ALA A 148 -15.58 -2.90 20.19
N PHE A 149 -16.47 -2.28 19.42
CA PHE A 149 -16.28 -0.96 18.82
C PHE A 149 -17.45 -0.05 19.20
N VAL A 150 -17.18 0.96 20.01
CA VAL A 150 -18.21 1.83 20.57
C VAL A 150 -17.83 3.29 20.36
N ALA A 151 -18.68 4.05 19.69
CA ALA A 151 -18.61 5.50 19.70
C ALA A 151 -19.27 5.99 21.00
N LEU A 152 -18.46 6.52 21.93
CA LEU A 152 -18.96 7.08 23.20
C LEU A 152 -19.62 8.43 22.96
N ASP A 153 -19.11 9.18 22.01
CA ASP A 153 -19.66 10.41 21.46
C ASP A 153 -19.16 10.62 20.02
N ARG A 154 -19.46 11.78 19.42
CA ARG A 154 -19.10 12.09 18.03
C ARG A 154 -17.62 11.92 17.71
N TYR A 155 -16.73 12.16 18.68
CA TYR A 155 -15.27 12.17 18.48
C TYR A 155 -14.52 11.25 19.44
N THR A 156 -15.21 10.41 20.19
CA THR A 156 -14.59 9.46 21.11
C THR A 156 -14.93 8.03 20.74
N LEU A 157 -13.94 7.30 20.26
CA LEU A 157 -14.04 5.88 19.91
C LEU A 157 -13.41 5.03 21.02
N GLN A 158 -14.11 3.99 21.42
CA GLN A 158 -13.58 2.96 22.33
C GLN A 158 -13.48 1.62 21.60
N ILE A 159 -12.32 0.93 21.76
CA ILE A 159 -12.08 -0.41 21.26
C ILE A 159 -11.78 -1.32 22.44
N ARG A 160 -12.49 -2.45 22.52
CA ARG A 160 -12.33 -3.43 23.61
C ARG A 160 -11.74 -4.73 23.07
N LEU A 161 -10.60 -5.13 23.64
CA LEU A 161 -9.93 -6.39 23.35
C LEU A 161 -10.45 -7.51 24.28
N GLN A 162 -10.34 -8.75 23.83
CA GLN A 162 -10.60 -9.93 24.69
C GLN A 162 -9.52 -10.13 25.76
N ARG A 163 -8.29 -9.78 25.41
CA ARG A 163 -7.10 -9.87 26.25
C ARG A 163 -6.05 -8.89 25.79
N ARG A 164 -5.11 -8.56 26.66
CA ARG A 164 -3.96 -7.73 26.32
C ARG A 164 -3.24 -8.27 25.07
N PHE A 165 -2.96 -7.37 24.14
CA PHE A 165 -2.29 -7.69 22.88
C PHE A 165 -1.35 -6.54 22.48
N HIS A 166 -0.07 -6.67 22.81
CA HIS A 166 0.93 -5.62 22.61
C HIS A 166 1.03 -5.05 21.19
N PRO A 167 0.91 -5.87 20.09
CA PRO A 167 0.99 -5.30 18.74
C PRO A 167 -0.27 -4.55 18.29
N PHE A 168 -1.25 -4.32 19.17
CA PHE A 168 -2.56 -3.78 18.76
C PHE A 168 -2.45 -2.42 18.05
N LEU A 169 -1.65 -1.49 18.57
CA LEU A 169 -1.47 -0.18 17.93
C LEU A 169 -0.83 -0.30 16.54
N SER A 170 0.14 -1.21 16.37
CA SER A 170 0.74 -1.47 15.06
C SER A 170 -0.25 -2.06 14.05
N ILE A 171 -1.20 -2.88 14.50
CA ILE A 171 -2.27 -3.40 13.62
C ILE A 171 -3.17 -2.27 13.13
N LEU A 172 -3.45 -1.26 13.96
CA LEU A 172 -4.29 -0.12 13.59
C LEU A 172 -3.65 0.82 12.55
N THR A 173 -2.36 0.66 12.25
CA THR A 173 -1.70 1.40 11.15
C THR A 173 -1.90 0.72 9.79
N MET A 174 -2.41 -0.51 9.77
CA MET A 174 -2.59 -1.26 8.52
C MET A 174 -3.77 -0.71 7.71
N PRO A 175 -3.71 -0.76 6.36
CA PRO A 175 -4.81 -0.29 5.51
C PRO A 175 -6.17 -0.89 5.83
N TYR A 176 -6.22 -2.11 6.32
CA TYR A 176 -7.47 -2.75 6.76
C TYR A 176 -8.22 -1.94 7.83
N ALA A 177 -7.49 -1.16 8.65
CA ALA A 177 -8.06 -0.32 9.70
C ALA A 177 -8.37 1.13 9.23
N PHE A 178 -8.31 1.41 7.93
CA PHE A 178 -8.67 2.71 7.41
C PHE A 178 -10.16 2.96 7.45
N VAL A 179 -10.53 4.23 7.65
CA VAL A 179 -11.93 4.66 7.70
C VAL A 179 -12.52 4.78 6.30
N VAL A 180 -13.74 4.29 6.14
CA VAL A 180 -14.54 4.41 4.91
C VAL A 180 -15.93 4.96 5.23
N PRO A 181 -16.51 5.82 4.38
CA PRO A 181 -17.87 6.31 4.59
C PRO A 181 -18.90 5.23 4.21
N ARG A 182 -19.89 5.05 5.09
CA ARG A 182 -20.99 4.13 4.86
C ARG A 182 -21.71 4.46 3.55
N GLU A 183 -21.92 5.72 3.28
CA GLU A 183 -22.63 6.23 2.09
C GLU A 183 -22.00 5.75 0.78
N ALA A 184 -20.67 5.75 0.68
CA ALA A 184 -19.98 5.27 -0.50
C ALA A 184 -20.09 3.74 -0.64
N VAL A 185 -19.90 3.01 0.47
CA VAL A 185 -20.02 1.54 0.46
C VAL A 185 -21.44 1.10 0.10
N GLU A 186 -22.47 1.79 0.60
CA GLU A 186 -23.86 1.48 0.28
C GLU A 186 -24.24 1.87 -1.15
N LYS A 187 -23.78 3.02 -1.63
CA LYS A 187 -24.04 3.49 -2.97
C LYS A 187 -23.39 2.63 -4.05
N TYR A 188 -22.10 2.33 -3.87
CA TYR A 188 -21.32 1.63 -4.90
C TYR A 188 -21.34 0.11 -4.75
N GLY A 189 -21.70 -0.42 -3.57
CA GLY A 189 -21.76 -1.88 -3.36
C GLY A 189 -20.44 -2.58 -3.72
N ASP A 190 -20.52 -3.55 -4.62
CA ASP A 190 -19.33 -4.28 -5.09
C ASP A 190 -18.38 -3.39 -5.93
N ASP A 191 -18.88 -2.32 -6.55
CA ASP A 191 -18.08 -1.36 -7.31
C ASP A 191 -17.30 -0.39 -6.42
N PHE A 192 -17.49 -0.40 -5.09
CA PHE A 192 -16.65 0.37 -4.17
C PHE A 192 -15.15 0.06 -4.35
N ARG A 193 -14.81 -1.14 -4.83
CA ARG A 193 -13.45 -1.53 -5.20
C ARG A 193 -12.79 -0.61 -6.23
N SER A 194 -13.57 0.05 -7.07
CA SER A 194 -13.14 0.97 -8.15
C SER A 194 -13.67 2.40 -7.99
N HIS A 195 -14.43 2.68 -6.94
CA HIS A 195 -14.95 3.99 -6.57
C HIS A 195 -14.59 4.32 -5.10
N PRO A 196 -13.29 4.38 -4.78
CA PRO A 196 -12.87 4.61 -3.40
C PRO A 196 -13.14 6.06 -2.98
N VAL A 197 -13.71 6.22 -1.80
CA VAL A 197 -13.91 7.52 -1.15
C VAL A 197 -13.24 7.48 0.21
N GLY A 198 -12.19 8.25 0.40
CA GLY A 198 -11.37 8.26 1.60
C GLY A 198 -11.20 9.64 2.19
N THR A 199 -10.16 9.80 3.01
CA THR A 199 -9.78 11.02 3.72
C THR A 199 -8.36 11.46 3.42
N GLY A 200 -7.68 10.72 2.53
CA GLY A 200 -6.25 10.82 2.27
C GLY A 200 -5.84 12.07 1.48
N PRO A 201 -4.51 12.22 1.27
CA PRO A 201 -3.93 13.36 0.57
C PRO A 201 -4.33 13.43 -0.91
N PHE A 202 -4.69 12.31 -1.51
CA PHE A 202 -5.12 12.26 -2.89
C PHE A 202 -6.49 11.60 -3.00
N LYS A 203 -7.32 12.09 -3.93
CA LYS A 203 -8.63 11.57 -4.27
C LYS A 203 -8.60 10.83 -5.59
N PHE A 204 -9.46 9.85 -5.72
CA PHE A 204 -9.61 9.05 -6.94
C PHE A 204 -10.06 9.89 -8.13
N ARG A 205 -9.41 9.72 -9.28
CA ARG A 205 -9.83 10.27 -10.55
C ARG A 205 -10.18 9.18 -11.56
N GLU A 206 -9.28 8.25 -11.80
CA GLU A 206 -9.45 7.22 -12.82
C GLU A 206 -8.64 5.96 -12.47
N TRP A 207 -9.20 4.81 -12.75
CA TRP A 207 -8.47 3.55 -12.76
C TRP A 207 -8.82 2.74 -14.00
N LYS A 208 -7.83 2.50 -14.86
CA LYS A 208 -7.87 1.57 -15.97
C LYS A 208 -7.10 0.32 -15.58
N GLU A 209 -7.83 -0.79 -15.40
CA GLU A 209 -7.24 -2.04 -14.94
C GLU A 209 -6.09 -2.48 -15.86
N GLY A 210 -4.96 -2.86 -15.25
CA GLY A 210 -3.75 -3.28 -15.96
C GLY A 210 -2.98 -2.18 -16.69
N GLU A 211 -3.48 -0.94 -16.72
CA GLU A 211 -2.84 0.20 -17.40
C GLU A 211 -2.34 1.25 -16.40
N ARG A 212 -3.26 1.92 -15.71
CA ARG A 212 -2.93 3.03 -14.80
C ARG A 212 -3.99 3.32 -13.75
N LEU A 213 -3.54 3.91 -12.65
CA LEU A 213 -4.36 4.58 -11.64
C LEU A 213 -3.95 6.05 -11.58
N VAL A 214 -4.90 6.95 -11.60
CA VAL A 214 -4.67 8.40 -11.49
C VAL A 214 -5.42 8.95 -10.30
N LEU A 215 -4.70 9.68 -9.47
CA LEU A 215 -5.20 10.32 -8.27
C LEU A 215 -4.92 11.82 -8.36
N ASP A 216 -5.92 12.65 -8.03
CA ASP A 216 -5.79 14.10 -7.94
C ASP A 216 -5.54 14.53 -6.49
N LYS A 217 -4.90 15.67 -6.31
CA LYS A 217 -4.75 16.32 -5.01
C LYS A 217 -6.09 16.48 -4.30
N ASN A 218 -6.13 16.14 -3.01
CA ASN A 218 -7.20 16.56 -2.12
C ASN A 218 -6.91 17.98 -1.60
N PRO A 219 -7.63 19.03 -2.07
CA PRO A 219 -7.37 20.39 -1.63
C PRO A 219 -7.76 20.63 -0.16
N HIS A 220 -8.61 19.78 0.40
CA HIS A 220 -9.10 19.86 1.77
C HIS A 220 -8.42 18.85 2.71
N TYR A 221 -7.25 18.33 2.32
CA TYR A 221 -6.53 17.40 3.19
C TYR A 221 -6.17 18.08 4.52
N TRP A 222 -6.46 17.42 5.61
CA TRP A 222 -6.37 17.99 6.96
C TRP A 222 -4.94 18.20 7.48
N LYS A 223 -3.97 17.44 6.96
CA LYS A 223 -2.59 17.41 7.45
C LYS A 223 -1.76 18.57 6.86
N LYS A 224 -0.91 19.15 7.72
CA LYS A 224 0.07 20.18 7.34
C LYS A 224 1.47 19.67 7.63
N ASP A 225 2.47 20.25 6.99
CA ASP A 225 3.87 19.99 7.33
C ASP A 225 4.28 20.71 8.63
N ALA A 226 5.56 20.56 9.00
CA ALA A 226 6.13 21.19 10.21
C ALA A 226 6.09 22.73 10.17
N ASP A 227 6.09 23.33 8.98
CA ASP A 227 6.01 24.78 8.76
C ASP A 227 4.57 25.29 8.67
N GLY A 228 3.57 24.41 8.84
CA GLY A 228 2.15 24.74 8.76
C GLY A 228 1.59 24.84 7.34
N LYS A 229 2.37 24.45 6.30
CA LYS A 229 1.92 24.46 4.90
C LYS A 229 1.01 23.27 4.64
N GLN A 230 -0.02 23.49 3.82
CA GLN A 230 -1.01 22.50 3.48
C GLN A 230 -0.41 21.37 2.60
N LEU A 231 -0.57 20.14 3.03
CA LEU A 231 -0.23 18.95 2.25
C LEU A 231 -1.42 18.53 1.35
N PRO A 232 -1.17 17.75 0.28
CA PRO A 232 0.11 17.41 -0.30
C PRO A 232 0.67 18.53 -1.18
N PHE A 233 2.01 18.53 -1.44
CA PHE A 233 2.65 19.49 -2.34
C PHE A 233 2.50 19.14 -3.82
N LEU A 234 2.24 17.86 -4.11
CA LEU A 234 1.98 17.36 -5.45
C LEU A 234 0.54 17.65 -5.86
N ASP A 235 0.31 17.85 -7.16
CA ASP A 235 -1.02 18.04 -7.72
C ASP A 235 -1.72 16.72 -8.05
N GLY A 236 -0.97 15.61 -8.09
CA GLY A 236 -1.51 14.27 -8.30
C GLY A 236 -0.45 13.19 -8.32
N VAL A 237 -0.94 11.96 -8.41
CA VAL A 237 -0.13 10.74 -8.53
C VAL A 237 -0.65 9.90 -9.68
N GLU A 238 0.25 9.43 -10.54
CA GLU A 238 -0.06 8.47 -11.59
C GLU A 238 0.72 7.17 -11.35
N VAL A 239 0.02 6.08 -11.16
CA VAL A 239 0.60 4.74 -11.04
C VAL A 239 0.43 4.02 -12.36
N ARG A 240 1.52 3.55 -12.93
CA ARG A 240 1.50 2.69 -14.13
C ARG A 240 1.73 1.24 -13.77
N PHE A 241 1.08 0.34 -14.49
CA PHE A 241 1.17 -1.11 -14.22
C PHE A 241 1.97 -1.80 -15.33
N ILE A 242 3.27 -1.52 -15.39
CA ILE A 242 4.17 -2.11 -16.37
C ILE A 242 4.84 -3.33 -15.73
N ASN A 243 4.49 -4.53 -16.21
CA ASN A 243 4.98 -5.78 -15.63
C ASN A 243 6.40 -6.14 -16.09
N ASP A 244 6.79 -5.74 -17.30
CA ASP A 244 8.15 -5.98 -17.80
C ASP A 244 9.13 -4.95 -17.21
N PRO A 245 10.12 -5.39 -16.40
CA PRO A 245 11.05 -4.48 -15.73
C PRO A 245 11.94 -3.69 -16.70
N ASN A 246 12.25 -4.23 -17.88
CA ASN A 246 13.08 -3.54 -18.87
C ASN A 246 12.29 -2.41 -19.53
N THR A 247 11.01 -2.61 -19.79
CA THR A 247 10.11 -1.57 -20.28
C THR A 247 9.94 -0.47 -19.24
N ALA A 248 9.71 -0.82 -17.96
CA ALA A 248 9.64 0.17 -16.88
C ALA A 248 10.93 0.99 -16.75
N TYR A 249 12.09 0.35 -16.87
CA TYR A 249 13.38 1.03 -16.85
C TYR A 249 13.56 2.01 -18.04
N LYS A 250 13.15 1.60 -19.26
CA LYS A 250 13.16 2.48 -20.43
C LYS A 250 12.24 3.69 -20.28
N GLU A 251 11.03 3.50 -19.75
CA GLU A 251 10.11 4.60 -19.48
C GLU A 251 10.67 5.57 -18.43
N PHE A 252 11.33 5.06 -17.38
CA PHE A 252 12.01 5.87 -16.37
C PHE A 252 13.17 6.67 -16.99
N THR A 253 14.05 6.04 -17.75
CA THR A 253 15.20 6.74 -18.38
C THR A 253 14.78 7.74 -19.45
N ALA A 254 13.60 7.56 -20.06
CA ALA A 254 12.97 8.49 -20.97
C ALA A 254 12.22 9.66 -20.26
N GLY A 255 12.23 9.71 -18.93
CA GLY A 255 11.57 10.76 -18.13
C GLY A 255 10.03 10.65 -18.10
N LYS A 256 9.47 9.50 -18.45
CA LYS A 256 8.03 9.24 -18.37
C LYS A 256 7.58 8.69 -17.02
N LEU A 257 8.52 8.24 -16.19
CA LEU A 257 8.35 7.86 -14.80
C LEU A 257 9.34 8.64 -13.96
N ASP A 258 8.90 9.09 -12.80
CA ASP A 258 9.70 9.81 -11.80
C ASP A 258 10.38 8.85 -10.82
N PHE A 259 9.82 7.64 -10.67
CA PHE A 259 10.29 6.65 -9.71
C PHE A 259 10.02 5.22 -10.17
N ILE A 260 10.99 4.33 -9.93
CA ILE A 260 10.85 2.89 -10.10
C ILE A 260 11.42 2.15 -8.90
N VAL A 261 10.87 0.98 -8.59
CA VAL A 261 11.35 0.06 -7.55
C VAL A 261 11.79 -1.25 -8.17
N GLY A 262 12.89 -1.76 -7.68
CA GLY A 262 13.47 -3.02 -8.14
C GLY A 262 14.42 -2.83 -9.32
N LEU A 263 15.10 -3.91 -9.68
CA LEU A 263 16.10 -3.91 -10.74
C LEU A 263 15.60 -4.73 -11.92
N SER A 264 15.59 -4.10 -13.10
CA SER A 264 15.62 -4.81 -14.36
C SER A 264 17.04 -5.36 -14.61
N GLU A 265 17.20 -6.24 -15.59
CA GLU A 265 18.54 -6.68 -16.00
C GLU A 265 19.42 -5.50 -16.44
N ASN A 266 18.85 -4.52 -17.13
CA ASN A 266 19.56 -3.30 -17.53
C ASN A 266 19.95 -2.43 -16.31
N ALA A 267 19.11 -2.39 -15.27
CA ALA A 267 19.43 -1.66 -14.04
C ALA A 267 20.55 -2.35 -13.22
N LYS A 268 20.83 -3.64 -13.45
CA LYS A 268 22.00 -4.31 -12.87
C LYS A 268 23.33 -3.66 -13.32
N GLU A 269 23.35 -2.98 -14.47
CA GLU A 269 24.50 -2.21 -14.92
C GLU A 269 24.84 -1.07 -13.97
N MET A 270 23.88 -0.54 -13.23
CA MET A 270 24.09 0.53 -12.24
C MET A 270 24.83 0.05 -11.00
N ILE A 271 24.91 -1.27 -10.76
CA ILE A 271 25.42 -1.85 -9.52
C ILE A 271 26.58 -2.78 -9.85
N ALA A 272 27.64 -2.66 -9.06
CA ALA A 272 28.76 -3.59 -9.08
C ALA A 272 29.11 -3.98 -7.63
N ASN A 273 29.17 -5.29 -7.36
CA ASN A 273 29.48 -5.83 -6.02
C ASN A 273 28.62 -5.21 -4.89
N GLY A 274 27.32 -5.07 -5.14
CA GLY A 274 26.35 -4.50 -4.21
C GLY A 274 26.45 -2.99 -4.01
N LYS A 275 27.33 -2.28 -4.76
CA LYS A 275 27.51 -0.81 -4.68
C LYS A 275 27.01 -0.14 -5.95
N ILE A 276 26.37 1.02 -5.79
CA ILE A 276 25.91 1.86 -6.90
C ILE A 276 27.13 2.54 -7.51
N LYS A 277 27.28 2.49 -8.84
CA LYS A 277 28.37 3.16 -9.58
C LYS A 277 28.18 4.67 -9.54
N GLU A 278 29.26 5.41 -9.40
CA GLU A 278 29.27 6.88 -9.22
C GLU A 278 28.64 7.64 -10.41
N GLU A 279 28.78 7.13 -11.62
CA GLU A 279 28.19 7.75 -12.82
C GLU A 279 26.66 7.84 -12.74
N PHE A 280 26.01 6.82 -12.12
CA PHE A 280 24.56 6.79 -11.95
C PHE A 280 24.09 7.64 -10.77
N LYS A 281 24.87 7.74 -9.69
CA LYS A 281 24.57 8.64 -8.57
C LYS A 281 24.54 10.11 -8.98
N LYS A 282 25.33 10.49 -9.99
CA LYS A 282 25.32 11.86 -10.53
C LYS A 282 24.06 12.15 -11.37
N LYS A 283 23.44 11.11 -11.92
CA LYS A 283 22.30 11.25 -12.83
C LYS A 283 20.96 11.03 -12.13
N TYR A 284 20.91 10.15 -11.15
CA TYR A 284 19.69 9.73 -10.46
C TYR A 284 19.88 9.76 -8.95
N ASN A 285 18.82 10.06 -8.22
CA ASN A 285 18.78 9.78 -6.78
C ASN A 285 18.51 8.28 -6.61
N ILE A 286 19.49 7.53 -6.12
CA ILE A 286 19.40 6.07 -5.99
C ILE A 286 19.66 5.70 -4.53
N ASP A 287 18.64 5.18 -3.88
CA ASP A 287 18.73 4.68 -2.52
C ASP A 287 18.71 3.15 -2.48
N LYS A 288 19.55 2.60 -1.62
CA LYS A 288 19.54 1.20 -1.25
C LYS A 288 18.97 1.07 0.14
N VAL A 289 17.74 0.60 0.22
CA VAL A 289 17.05 0.40 1.49
C VAL A 289 16.95 -1.09 1.83
N PRO A 290 17.02 -1.47 3.11
CA PRO A 290 16.73 -2.83 3.53
C PRO A 290 15.30 -3.21 3.12
N TYR A 291 15.18 -4.28 2.34
CA TYR A 291 13.87 -4.86 2.03
C TYR A 291 13.51 -5.89 3.10
N MET A 292 12.54 -5.56 3.96
CA MET A 292 12.13 -6.40 5.07
C MET A 292 11.34 -7.62 4.59
N ASN A 293 11.98 -8.45 3.78
CA ASN A 293 11.41 -9.66 3.22
C ASN A 293 12.45 -10.78 3.23
N THR A 294 12.00 -11.98 3.55
CA THR A 294 12.80 -13.20 3.44
C THR A 294 12.22 -14.06 2.32
N GLU A 295 13.03 -14.34 1.31
CA GLU A 295 12.68 -15.30 0.27
C GLU A 295 13.04 -16.71 0.75
N TYR A 296 12.08 -17.61 0.67
CA TYR A 296 12.26 -18.98 1.15
C TYR A 296 11.54 -20.00 0.28
N ILE A 297 11.99 -21.24 0.32
CA ILE A 297 11.31 -22.40 -0.25
C ILE A 297 10.61 -23.13 0.90
N GLY A 298 9.28 -23.16 0.86
CA GLY A 298 8.46 -23.90 1.81
C GLY A 298 8.16 -25.30 1.33
N PHE A 299 8.21 -26.27 2.23
CA PHE A 299 7.77 -27.64 1.96
C PHE A 299 6.38 -27.86 2.55
N GLN A 300 5.46 -28.41 1.75
CA GLN A 300 4.19 -28.89 2.28
C GLN A 300 4.43 -30.15 3.13
N LEU A 301 4.00 -30.13 4.39
CA LEU A 301 4.21 -31.22 5.32
C LEU A 301 2.92 -31.99 5.67
N ASP A 302 1.79 -31.57 5.15
CA ASP A 302 0.52 -32.28 5.35
C ASP A 302 0.44 -33.48 4.39
N PRO A 303 0.35 -34.73 4.90
CA PRO A 303 0.16 -35.90 4.05
C PRO A 303 -1.08 -35.85 3.16
N ALA A 304 -2.13 -35.12 3.56
CA ALA A 304 -3.34 -34.95 2.77
C ALA A 304 -3.06 -34.31 1.40
N ALA A 305 -2.06 -33.41 1.32
CA ALA A 305 -1.63 -32.80 0.07
C ALA A 305 -1.02 -33.83 -0.93
N TYR A 306 -0.62 -35.01 -0.43
CA TYR A 306 -0.05 -36.11 -1.20
C TYR A 306 -1.00 -37.32 -1.26
N LYS A 307 -2.32 -37.07 -1.22
CA LYS A 307 -3.35 -38.13 -1.23
C LYS A 307 -3.20 -39.15 -0.09
N GLY A 308 -2.65 -38.72 1.04
CA GLY A 308 -2.40 -39.58 2.20
C GLY A 308 -1.10 -40.40 2.15
N ASP A 309 -0.26 -40.21 1.12
CA ASP A 309 1.07 -40.88 1.04
C ASP A 309 2.01 -40.31 2.11
N THR A 310 2.14 -41.04 3.23
CA THR A 310 3.06 -40.71 4.30
C THR A 310 4.53 -41.00 3.97
N THR A 311 4.81 -41.64 2.84
CA THR A 311 6.17 -41.98 2.41
C THR A 311 6.78 -40.93 1.49
N HIS A 312 6.01 -39.91 1.09
CA HIS A 312 6.43 -38.86 0.18
C HIS A 312 7.76 -38.23 0.63
N PRO A 313 8.75 -38.03 -0.28
CA PRO A 313 10.08 -37.56 0.07
C PRO A 313 10.10 -36.25 0.88
N PHE A 314 9.20 -35.28 0.59
CA PHE A 314 9.13 -34.00 1.31
C PHE A 314 8.72 -34.17 2.79
N LEU A 315 8.06 -35.24 3.16
CA LEU A 315 7.74 -35.54 4.57
C LEU A 315 8.97 -36.03 5.35
N LYS A 316 10.02 -36.49 4.67
CA LYS A 316 11.26 -36.97 5.29
C LYS A 316 12.20 -35.80 5.62
N LYS A 317 12.53 -35.60 6.89
CA LYS A 317 13.43 -34.53 7.36
C LYS A 317 14.77 -34.55 6.62
N LYS A 318 15.41 -35.71 6.47
CA LYS A 318 16.72 -35.84 5.79
C LYS A 318 16.67 -35.38 4.33
N PHE A 319 15.56 -35.64 3.62
CA PHE A 319 15.40 -35.18 2.24
C PHE A 319 15.31 -33.67 2.16
N ARG A 320 14.55 -33.02 3.05
CA ARG A 320 14.47 -31.55 3.10
C ARG A 320 15.82 -30.92 3.46
N GLN A 321 16.57 -31.54 4.39
CA GLN A 321 17.92 -31.11 4.73
C GLN A 321 18.88 -31.23 3.53
N ALA A 322 18.81 -32.34 2.77
CA ALA A 322 19.62 -32.50 1.57
C ALA A 322 19.37 -31.40 0.53
N ILE A 323 18.10 -31.04 0.28
CA ILE A 323 17.75 -29.91 -0.60
C ILE A 323 18.32 -28.60 -0.02
N SER A 324 18.20 -28.38 1.28
CA SER A 324 18.72 -27.15 1.91
C SER A 324 20.24 -27.03 1.77
N TYR A 325 20.98 -28.11 1.89
CA TYR A 325 22.43 -28.12 1.72
C TYR A 325 22.88 -28.04 0.26
N ALA A 326 22.03 -28.46 -0.69
CA ALA A 326 22.34 -28.35 -2.12
C ALA A 326 22.23 -26.92 -2.68
N ILE A 327 21.60 -25.99 -1.93
CA ILE A 327 21.41 -24.62 -2.38
C ILE A 327 22.55 -23.74 -1.84
N ASN A 328 23.38 -23.24 -2.75
CA ASN A 328 24.41 -22.26 -2.45
C ASN A 328 23.79 -20.86 -2.38
N ARG A 329 23.45 -20.40 -1.18
CA ARG A 329 22.78 -19.11 -0.95
C ARG A 329 23.70 -17.92 -1.22
N ASP A 330 25.00 -18.05 -0.95
CA ASP A 330 25.99 -17.02 -1.23
C ASP A 330 26.14 -16.78 -2.73
N GLU A 331 26.12 -17.84 -3.53
CA GLU A 331 26.18 -17.73 -4.98
C GLU A 331 24.93 -17.06 -5.55
N ILE A 332 23.73 -17.35 -5.02
CA ILE A 332 22.50 -16.66 -5.37
C ILE A 332 22.62 -15.15 -5.09
N VAL A 333 23.11 -14.77 -3.91
CA VAL A 333 23.25 -13.35 -3.55
C VAL A 333 24.32 -12.67 -4.39
N ASN A 334 25.49 -13.28 -4.51
CA ASN A 334 26.65 -12.61 -5.14
C ASN A 334 26.55 -12.57 -6.65
N ILE A 335 26.07 -13.65 -7.31
CA ILE A 335 26.02 -13.75 -8.77
C ILE A 335 24.65 -13.36 -9.31
N ILE A 336 23.58 -14.02 -8.87
CA ILE A 336 22.26 -13.80 -9.45
C ILE A 336 21.71 -12.44 -9.03
N ARG A 337 21.93 -12.04 -7.77
CA ARG A 337 21.46 -10.78 -7.22
C ARG A 337 22.49 -9.65 -7.22
N ASN A 338 23.66 -9.89 -7.83
CA ASN A 338 24.74 -8.89 -7.95
C ASN A 338 25.12 -8.22 -6.60
N GLY A 339 25.18 -9.03 -5.53
CA GLY A 339 25.50 -8.56 -4.18
C GLY A 339 24.35 -7.83 -3.46
N LEU A 340 23.13 -7.90 -3.98
CA LEU A 340 21.96 -7.32 -3.33
C LEU A 340 21.24 -8.34 -2.45
N GLY A 341 21.35 -8.16 -1.16
CA GLY A 341 20.73 -9.03 -0.16
C GLY A 341 21.75 -9.60 0.83
N VAL A 342 21.25 -10.46 1.68
CA VAL A 342 22.04 -11.22 2.68
C VAL A 342 21.67 -12.69 2.54
N SER A 343 22.67 -13.58 2.57
CA SER A 343 22.44 -15.03 2.51
C SER A 343 21.59 -15.47 3.71
N GLY A 344 20.54 -16.22 3.44
CA GLY A 344 19.62 -16.71 4.46
C GLY A 344 20.22 -17.90 5.23
N ILE A 345 21.00 -17.62 6.25
CA ILE A 345 21.64 -18.63 7.11
C ILE A 345 20.96 -18.81 8.45
N SER A 346 20.05 -17.89 8.82
CA SER A 346 19.51 -17.80 10.18
C SER A 346 18.04 -17.39 10.21
N GLY A 347 17.15 -18.40 10.09
CA GLY A 347 15.71 -18.20 10.26
C GLY A 347 15.03 -17.34 9.19
N VAL A 348 13.77 -16.96 9.46
CA VAL A 348 12.91 -16.23 8.50
C VAL A 348 12.77 -14.75 8.84
N THR A 349 13.28 -14.30 10.00
CA THR A 349 13.20 -12.90 10.41
C THR A 349 14.27 -12.08 9.66
N PRO A 350 13.89 -11.07 8.85
CA PRO A 350 14.87 -10.23 8.18
C PRO A 350 15.74 -9.45 9.16
N ALA A 351 17.04 -9.35 8.86
CA ALA A 351 18.00 -8.67 9.73
C ALA A 351 17.73 -7.16 9.92
N ALA A 352 16.91 -6.57 9.07
CA ALA A 352 16.50 -5.17 9.18
C ALA A 352 15.36 -4.91 10.18
N LEU A 353 14.71 -5.95 10.69
CA LEU A 353 13.67 -5.78 11.69
C LEU A 353 14.28 -5.52 13.08
N PRO A 354 13.71 -4.60 13.88
CA PRO A 354 14.18 -4.32 15.25
C PRO A 354 14.18 -5.56 16.16
N SER A 355 13.33 -6.53 15.87
CA SER A 355 13.23 -7.80 16.61
C SER A 355 14.27 -8.85 16.20
N PHE A 356 15.13 -8.55 15.21
CA PHE A 356 16.19 -9.48 14.80
C PHE A 356 17.31 -9.49 15.82
N ASP A 357 17.54 -10.65 16.44
CA ASP A 357 18.64 -10.88 17.37
C ASP A 357 19.72 -11.76 16.71
N SER A 358 20.84 -11.15 16.32
CA SER A 358 21.96 -11.83 15.69
C SER A 358 22.71 -12.80 16.63
N VAL A 359 22.49 -12.71 17.95
CA VAL A 359 23.13 -13.56 18.96
C VAL A 359 22.34 -14.86 19.14
N VAL A 360 21.02 -14.76 19.10
CA VAL A 360 20.11 -15.93 19.28
C VAL A 360 19.97 -16.74 18.00
N VAL A 361 20.05 -16.10 16.84
CA VAL A 361 19.87 -16.75 15.53
C VAL A 361 21.24 -17.19 15.00
N LYS A 362 21.81 -18.20 15.61
CA LYS A 362 22.92 -18.95 15.01
C LYS A 362 22.32 -20.08 14.17
N GLY A 363 22.57 -20.04 12.85
CA GLY A 363 22.17 -21.06 11.89
C GLY A 363 22.84 -22.42 12.15
#